data_1b58cd15782836baadd2e4df3af76ca9
#
_entry.id   1b58cd15782836baadd2e4df3af76ca9
#
_cell.length_a   1.000
_cell.length_b   1.000
_cell.length_c   1.000
_cell.angle_alpha   90.00
_cell.angle_beta   90.00
_cell.angle_gamma   90.00
#
_symmetry.space_group_name_H-M   'P 1'
#
loop_
_entity.id
_entity.type
_entity.pdbx_description
1 polymer ?
#
loop_
_entity_poly.entity_id
_entity_poly.type
_entity_poly.pdbx_seq_one_letter_code
_entity_poly.pdbx_strand_id
1 'polypeptide(L)'
;MNLKWPLPENDPWSTPFAQALLNHLDLFPGATVLDVASGSGIPAFYIAEQVGPTGQVLAVDIHQHQVLRCRSRQGRHLSWLQFEVGDMRHLPPTLSQFDRITGNIAFMFFRPNRYEALQNLVRFLKPGGQIVLTFPSLGTFDSLWNRVDRGMTERGYDQERKALAEYIEERPSADQARRWLQELGLEQVEVTESPLEVPTGPGRAFLEHPLLRGGFLDDIYECFEDQALAEEFMTGISEDIENFTPLYAQRCAMSGWMPKP
;
A
#
# COMPACT_ATOMS: atom_id res chain seq x y z
N MET A 1 9.58 -17.83 -3.03
CA MET A 1 10.90 -17.22 -3.30
C MET A 1 11.51 -16.84 -1.95
N ASN A 2 12.70 -17.34 -1.61
CA ASN A 2 13.38 -16.86 -0.40
C ASN A 2 14.01 -15.52 -0.74
N LEU A 3 13.50 -14.45 -0.17
CA LEU A 3 14.11 -13.12 -0.27
C LEU A 3 15.53 -13.21 0.29
N LYS A 4 16.54 -12.97 -0.54
CA LYS A 4 17.96 -13.00 -0.11
C LYS A 4 18.32 -11.78 0.75
N TRP A 5 17.48 -10.75 0.74
CA TRP A 5 17.64 -9.56 1.56
C TRP A 5 16.97 -9.78 2.90
N PRO A 6 17.63 -9.52 4.03
CA PRO A 6 16.95 -9.48 5.31
C PRO A 6 16.00 -8.27 5.29
N LEU A 7 14.76 -8.53 4.86
CA LEU A 7 13.69 -7.59 5.14
C LEU A 7 13.67 -7.40 6.66
N PRO A 8 13.42 -6.18 7.16
CA PRO A 8 13.37 -5.95 8.59
C PRO A 8 12.49 -7.01 9.23
N GLU A 9 13.04 -7.77 10.18
CA GLU A 9 12.36 -8.89 10.85
C GLU A 9 11.05 -8.48 11.52
N ASN A 10 10.80 -7.17 11.62
CA ASN A 10 9.71 -6.55 12.37
C ASN A 10 8.74 -5.73 11.49
N ASP A 11 8.58 -6.04 10.22
CA ASP A 11 7.53 -5.43 9.42
C ASP A 11 6.50 -6.49 8.97
N PRO A 12 5.57 -6.88 9.86
CA PRO A 12 4.55 -7.89 9.58
C PRO A 12 3.55 -7.43 8.54
N TRP A 13 3.55 -6.14 8.17
CA TRP A 13 2.67 -5.53 7.20
C TRP A 13 3.31 -5.43 5.81
N SER A 14 4.40 -4.68 5.69
CA SER A 14 5.02 -4.41 4.38
C SER A 14 5.63 -5.67 3.75
N THR A 15 6.20 -6.57 4.55
CA THR A 15 6.87 -7.77 4.06
C THR A 15 5.94 -8.75 3.34
N PRO A 16 4.76 -9.12 3.86
CA PRO A 16 3.84 -10.01 3.14
C PRO A 16 3.30 -9.41 1.84
N PHE A 17 3.05 -8.09 1.80
CA PHE A 17 2.64 -7.39 0.59
C PHE A 17 3.79 -7.33 -0.43
N ALA A 18 5.02 -7.03 0.00
CA ALA A 18 6.19 -7.05 -0.86
C ALA A 18 6.43 -8.44 -1.46
N GLN A 19 6.22 -9.51 -0.71
CA GLN A 19 6.30 -10.86 -1.24
C GLN A 19 5.24 -11.12 -2.32
N ALA A 20 4.01 -10.64 -2.13
CA ALA A 20 2.97 -10.74 -3.16
C ALA A 20 3.35 -9.93 -4.41
N LEU A 21 3.87 -8.71 -4.25
CA LEU A 21 4.39 -7.89 -5.33
C LEU A 21 5.47 -8.62 -6.13
N LEU A 22 6.49 -9.15 -5.45
CA LEU A 22 7.63 -9.82 -6.08
C LEU A 22 7.24 -11.14 -6.78
N ASN A 23 6.17 -11.80 -6.34
CA ASN A 23 5.66 -13.00 -7.03
C ASN A 23 5.05 -12.67 -8.40
N HIS A 24 4.54 -11.44 -8.59
CA HIS A 24 3.98 -10.95 -9.85
C HIS A 24 5.00 -10.22 -10.73
N LEU A 25 6.15 -9.82 -10.17
CA LEU A 25 7.13 -9.00 -10.85
C LEU A 25 8.10 -9.84 -11.69
N ASP A 26 8.06 -9.62 -13.00
CA ASP A 26 9.04 -10.20 -13.94
C ASP A 26 10.28 -9.27 -14.02
N LEU A 27 11.22 -9.48 -13.11
CA LEU A 27 12.41 -8.66 -12.97
C LEU A 27 13.63 -9.32 -13.66
N PHE A 28 14.41 -8.50 -14.38
CA PHE A 28 15.60 -8.95 -15.08
C PHE A 28 16.82 -8.04 -14.78
N PRO A 29 18.06 -8.58 -14.88
CA PRO A 29 19.27 -7.78 -14.74
C PRO A 29 19.33 -6.66 -15.78
N GLY A 30 19.66 -5.45 -15.36
CA GLY A 30 19.73 -4.27 -16.23
C GLY A 30 18.39 -3.51 -16.38
N ALA A 31 17.31 -3.96 -15.75
CA ALA A 31 16.03 -3.26 -15.80
C ALA A 31 16.10 -1.87 -15.17
N THR A 32 15.32 -0.93 -15.73
CA THR A 32 15.03 0.36 -15.11
C THR A 32 13.72 0.28 -14.36
N VAL A 33 13.71 0.61 -13.07
CA VAL A 33 12.55 0.45 -12.19
C VAL A 33 12.20 1.75 -11.49
N LEU A 34 10.93 2.08 -11.46
CA LEU A 34 10.35 3.13 -10.60
C LEU A 34 9.59 2.44 -9.46
N ASP A 35 10.00 2.69 -8.23
CA ASP A 35 9.30 2.23 -7.03
C ASP A 35 8.63 3.41 -6.33
N VAL A 36 7.30 3.42 -6.31
CA VAL A 36 6.51 4.53 -5.76
C VAL A 36 6.02 4.23 -4.35
N ALA A 37 5.91 5.28 -3.52
CA ALA A 37 5.61 5.17 -2.10
C ALA A 37 6.57 4.19 -1.41
N SER A 38 7.88 4.38 -1.66
CA SER A 38 8.92 3.42 -1.29
C SER A 38 9.11 3.24 0.22
N GLY A 39 8.60 4.17 1.04
CA GLY A 39 8.58 4.08 2.50
C GLY A 39 9.94 3.70 3.11
N SER A 40 9.98 2.57 3.78
CA SER A 40 11.20 2.01 4.39
C SER A 40 12.19 1.40 3.37
N GLY A 41 11.87 1.44 2.08
CA GLY A 41 12.69 0.87 1.00
C GLY A 41 12.39 -0.60 0.71
N ILE A 42 11.26 -1.11 1.17
CA ILE A 42 10.78 -2.46 0.86
C ILE A 42 9.69 -2.33 -0.23
N PRO A 43 9.90 -2.83 -1.46
CA PRO A 43 10.96 -3.75 -1.92
C PRO A 43 12.17 -3.12 -2.63
N ALA A 44 12.32 -1.79 -2.68
CA ALA A 44 13.33 -1.09 -3.50
C ALA A 44 14.76 -1.65 -3.37
N PHE A 45 15.22 -1.94 -2.14
CA PHE A 45 16.54 -2.51 -1.91
C PHE A 45 16.70 -3.90 -2.57
N TYR A 46 15.69 -4.76 -2.44
CA TYR A 46 15.71 -6.08 -3.07
C TYR A 46 15.71 -5.99 -4.59
N ILE A 47 14.87 -5.10 -5.15
CA ILE A 47 14.81 -4.86 -6.60
C ILE A 47 16.16 -4.37 -7.10
N ALA A 48 16.81 -3.44 -6.39
CA ALA A 48 18.12 -2.92 -6.78
C ALA A 48 19.18 -4.01 -6.83
N GLU A 49 19.19 -4.96 -5.90
CA GLU A 49 20.11 -6.08 -5.95
C GLU A 49 19.87 -7.00 -7.14
N GLN A 50 18.60 -7.22 -7.51
CA GLN A 50 18.24 -8.10 -8.62
C GLN A 50 18.56 -7.48 -9.99
N VAL A 51 18.33 -6.17 -10.18
CA VAL A 51 18.65 -5.50 -11.45
C VAL A 51 20.15 -5.32 -11.63
N GLY A 52 20.91 -5.25 -10.54
CA GLY A 52 22.37 -5.15 -10.58
C GLY A 52 22.89 -3.83 -11.15
N PRO A 53 24.23 -3.70 -11.30
CA PRO A 53 24.89 -2.44 -11.63
C PRO A 53 24.65 -1.93 -13.06
N THR A 54 24.05 -2.74 -13.92
CA THR A 54 23.65 -2.33 -15.28
C THR A 54 22.22 -1.82 -15.34
N GLY A 55 21.45 -1.98 -14.24
CA GLY A 55 20.10 -1.45 -14.08
C GLY A 55 20.07 -0.13 -13.35
N GLN A 56 18.86 0.37 -13.12
CA GLN A 56 18.60 1.57 -12.32
C GLN A 56 17.30 1.41 -11.55
N VAL A 57 17.30 1.87 -10.30
CA VAL A 57 16.08 1.94 -9.49
C VAL A 57 15.92 3.37 -8.96
N LEU A 58 14.81 4.00 -9.29
CA LEU A 58 14.36 5.25 -8.71
C LEU A 58 13.23 4.95 -7.71
N ALA A 59 13.48 5.15 -6.45
CA ALA A 59 12.52 4.96 -5.36
C ALA A 59 12.03 6.33 -4.87
N VAL A 60 10.73 6.57 -4.95
CA VAL A 60 10.12 7.87 -4.65
C VAL A 60 9.18 7.75 -3.46
N ASP A 61 9.29 8.67 -2.51
CA ASP A 61 8.36 8.79 -1.39
C ASP A 61 8.07 10.26 -1.08
N ILE A 62 6.85 10.56 -0.67
CA ILE A 62 6.45 11.93 -0.32
C ILE A 62 7.09 12.40 1.00
N HIS A 63 7.44 11.46 1.87
CA HIS A 63 7.97 11.74 3.20
C HIS A 63 9.50 11.85 3.19
N GLN A 64 10.03 13.05 3.30
CA GLN A 64 11.46 13.31 3.33
C GLN A 64 12.21 12.46 4.38
N HIS A 65 11.64 12.24 5.56
CA HIS A 65 12.28 11.44 6.61
C HIS A 65 12.51 9.98 6.19
N GLN A 66 11.57 9.38 5.43
CA GLN A 66 11.73 8.02 4.88
C GLN A 66 12.86 7.98 3.86
N VAL A 67 12.89 8.94 2.94
CA VAL A 67 13.96 9.07 1.94
C VAL A 67 15.33 9.19 2.60
N LEU A 68 15.47 10.06 3.60
CA LEU A 68 16.73 10.24 4.33
C LEU A 68 17.15 8.97 5.09
N ARG A 69 16.19 8.28 5.70
CA ARG A 69 16.42 6.99 6.36
C ARG A 69 16.92 5.93 5.38
N CYS A 70 16.29 5.83 4.21
CA CYS A 70 16.72 4.89 3.16
C CYS A 70 18.12 5.22 2.64
N ARG A 71 18.39 6.49 2.35
CA ARG A 71 19.73 6.95 1.92
C ARG A 71 20.82 6.63 2.95
N SER A 72 20.53 6.76 4.25
CA SER A 72 21.48 6.42 5.32
C SER A 72 21.78 4.93 5.44
N ARG A 73 20.82 4.08 5.04
CA ARG A 73 20.95 2.61 5.04
C ARG A 73 21.55 2.08 3.74
N GLN A 74 21.50 2.85 2.67
CA GLN A 74 21.98 2.46 1.37
C GLN A 74 23.51 2.30 1.41
N GLY A 75 23.99 1.09 1.13
CA GLY A 75 25.41 0.83 0.99
C GLY A 75 25.99 1.38 -0.33
N ARG A 76 27.28 1.71 -0.35
CA ARG A 76 27.98 2.18 -1.58
C ARG A 76 27.88 1.21 -2.75
N HIS A 77 27.64 -0.06 -2.48
CA HIS A 77 27.49 -1.11 -3.48
C HIS A 77 26.16 -1.05 -4.26
N LEU A 78 25.20 -0.21 -3.84
CA LEU A 78 23.92 0.01 -4.54
C LEU A 78 23.88 1.41 -5.20
N SER A 79 24.95 1.81 -5.89
CA SER A 79 25.04 3.14 -6.54
C SER A 79 24.00 3.38 -7.63
N TRP A 80 23.35 2.32 -8.14
CA TRP A 80 22.26 2.38 -9.12
C TRP A 80 20.86 2.48 -8.51
N LEU A 81 20.75 2.50 -7.18
CA LEU A 81 19.52 2.80 -6.43
C LEU A 81 19.53 4.27 -6.00
N GLN A 82 18.47 5.00 -6.30
CA GLN A 82 18.30 6.39 -5.91
C GLN A 82 16.99 6.53 -5.15
N PHE A 83 17.02 7.25 -4.03
CA PHE A 83 15.83 7.62 -3.27
C PHE A 83 15.57 9.10 -3.42
N GLU A 84 14.37 9.49 -3.83
CA GLU A 84 13.99 10.89 -4.03
C GLU A 84 12.67 11.23 -3.31
N VAL A 85 12.58 12.49 -2.87
CA VAL A 85 11.33 13.02 -2.34
C VAL A 85 10.46 13.44 -3.52
N GLY A 86 9.24 12.90 -3.58
CA GLY A 86 8.29 13.23 -4.64
C GLY A 86 6.92 12.63 -4.41
N ASP A 87 5.92 13.29 -4.96
CA ASP A 87 4.56 12.79 -4.96
C ASP A 87 4.32 11.93 -6.21
N MET A 88 4.05 10.65 -6.03
CA MET A 88 3.80 9.70 -7.12
C MET A 88 2.61 10.08 -8.01
N ARG A 89 1.69 10.92 -7.52
CA ARG A 89 0.55 11.43 -8.27
C ARG A 89 0.94 12.57 -9.23
N HIS A 90 2.08 13.23 -8.98
CA HIS A 90 2.56 14.42 -9.68
C HIS A 90 4.03 14.28 -10.11
N LEU A 91 4.40 13.11 -10.64
CA LEU A 91 5.76 12.89 -11.15
C LEU A 91 6.06 13.84 -12.33
N PRO A 92 7.30 14.37 -12.44
CA PRO A 92 7.66 15.27 -13.53
C PRO A 92 7.48 14.60 -14.89
N PRO A 93 6.86 15.26 -15.88
CA PRO A 93 6.65 14.69 -17.21
C PRO A 93 7.96 14.45 -17.97
N THR A 94 9.06 15.05 -17.52
CA THR A 94 10.42 14.87 -18.05
C THR A 94 11.09 13.60 -17.53
N LEU A 95 10.47 12.88 -16.60
CA LEU A 95 10.98 11.63 -16.08
C LEU A 95 11.03 10.58 -17.21
N SER A 96 12.11 9.82 -17.25
CA SER A 96 12.27 8.72 -18.23
C SER A 96 11.21 7.63 -18.04
N GLN A 97 10.99 6.84 -19.09
CA GLN A 97 10.15 5.66 -18.99
C GLN A 97 10.92 4.48 -18.38
N PHE A 98 10.19 3.58 -17.72
CA PHE A 98 10.73 2.45 -16.96
C PHE A 98 10.28 1.10 -17.54
N ASP A 99 11.13 0.09 -17.39
CA ASP A 99 10.78 -1.28 -17.70
C ASP A 99 9.78 -1.84 -16.69
N ARG A 100 9.87 -1.40 -15.43
CA ARG A 100 9.00 -1.83 -14.34
C ARG A 100 8.58 -0.64 -13.48
N ILE A 101 7.33 -0.67 -13.06
CA ILE A 101 6.81 0.24 -12.03
C ILE A 101 6.31 -0.62 -10.88
N THR A 102 6.76 -0.35 -9.68
CA THR A 102 6.37 -1.06 -8.46
C THR A 102 5.84 -0.09 -7.41
N GLY A 103 5.01 -0.60 -6.50
CA GLY A 103 4.57 0.17 -5.34
C GLY A 103 3.94 -0.77 -4.31
N ASN A 104 4.64 -0.94 -3.19
CA ASN A 104 4.19 -1.82 -2.12
C ASN A 104 3.28 -1.07 -1.15
N ILE A 105 2.03 -1.52 -1.05
CA ILE A 105 0.96 -0.84 -0.26
C ILE A 105 0.74 0.61 -0.76
N ALA A 106 1.07 0.88 -2.02
CA ALA A 106 1.05 2.22 -2.57
C ALA A 106 -0.34 2.66 -3.04
N PHE A 107 -1.12 1.74 -3.60
CA PHE A 107 -2.36 2.08 -4.31
C PHE A 107 -3.44 2.70 -3.41
N MET A 108 -3.43 2.41 -2.11
CA MET A 108 -4.33 3.03 -1.14
C MET A 108 -4.14 4.56 -1.06
N PHE A 109 -2.94 5.06 -1.32
CA PHE A 109 -2.60 6.49 -1.25
C PHE A 109 -2.92 7.28 -2.54
N PHE A 110 -3.47 6.63 -3.57
CA PHE A 110 -3.87 7.29 -4.83
C PHE A 110 -5.20 8.08 -4.70
N ARG A 111 -5.58 8.42 -3.49
CA ARG A 111 -6.77 9.24 -3.20
C ARG A 111 -6.60 10.71 -3.63
N PRO A 112 -7.68 11.43 -3.91
CA PRO A 112 -9.06 10.94 -4.00
C PRO A 112 -9.38 10.22 -5.33
N ASN A 113 -8.64 10.46 -6.39
CA ASN A 113 -8.89 9.91 -7.73
C ASN A 113 -7.85 8.83 -8.09
N ARG A 114 -8.13 7.60 -7.66
CA ARG A 114 -7.21 6.46 -7.88
C ARG A 114 -7.02 6.11 -9.34
N TYR A 115 -8.08 6.21 -10.15
CA TYR A 115 -7.98 5.91 -11.58
C TYR A 115 -7.05 6.90 -12.30
N GLU A 116 -7.23 8.20 -12.06
CA GLU A 116 -6.39 9.24 -12.66
C GLU A 116 -4.93 9.12 -12.20
N ALA A 117 -4.69 8.86 -10.92
CA ALA A 117 -3.34 8.64 -10.40
C ALA A 117 -2.67 7.42 -11.05
N LEU A 118 -3.42 6.32 -11.22
CA LEU A 118 -2.95 5.13 -11.93
C LEU A 118 -2.67 5.43 -13.41
N GLN A 119 -3.55 6.16 -14.10
CA GLN A 119 -3.37 6.60 -15.47
C GLN A 119 -2.10 7.45 -15.64
N ASN A 120 -1.86 8.38 -14.71
CA ASN A 120 -0.65 9.21 -14.72
C ASN A 120 0.61 8.36 -14.51
N LEU A 121 0.56 7.34 -13.65
CA LEU A 121 1.70 6.47 -13.38
C LEU A 121 2.02 5.55 -14.57
N VAL A 122 1.01 4.95 -15.20
CA VAL A 122 1.17 4.05 -16.35
C VAL A 122 1.86 4.72 -17.54
N ARG A 123 1.76 6.04 -17.70
CA ARG A 123 2.45 6.81 -18.76
C ARG A 123 3.97 6.70 -18.71
N PHE A 124 4.54 6.33 -17.56
CA PHE A 124 5.98 6.12 -17.39
C PHE A 124 6.42 4.69 -17.69
N LEU A 125 5.52 3.81 -18.13
CA LEU A 125 5.91 2.50 -18.64
C LEU A 125 6.45 2.59 -20.07
N LYS A 126 7.54 1.90 -20.32
CA LYS A 126 7.99 1.60 -21.69
C LYS A 126 6.99 0.67 -22.38
N PRO A 127 6.92 0.65 -23.71
CA PRO A 127 6.26 -0.44 -24.44
C PRO A 127 6.81 -1.80 -23.99
N GLY A 128 5.95 -2.73 -23.63
CA GLY A 128 6.32 -4.02 -23.02
C GLY A 128 6.78 -3.93 -21.57
N GLY A 129 6.61 -2.79 -20.91
CA GLY A 129 6.88 -2.64 -19.48
C GLY A 129 5.75 -3.20 -18.61
N GLN A 130 6.03 -3.49 -17.36
CA GLN A 130 5.10 -4.05 -16.38
C GLN A 130 4.90 -3.12 -15.20
N ILE A 131 3.65 -2.96 -14.75
CA ILE A 131 3.32 -2.36 -13.45
C ILE A 131 2.88 -3.45 -12.48
N VAL A 132 3.34 -3.37 -11.22
CA VAL A 132 2.91 -4.25 -10.12
C VAL A 132 2.71 -3.41 -8.87
N LEU A 133 1.48 -3.36 -8.38
CA LEU A 133 1.13 -2.62 -7.16
C LEU A 133 0.44 -3.55 -6.17
N THR A 134 0.63 -3.29 -4.87
CA THR A 134 -0.10 -3.96 -3.80
C THR A 134 -0.87 -2.96 -2.94
N PHE A 135 -1.94 -3.45 -2.33
CA PHE A 135 -2.79 -2.66 -1.44
C PHE A 135 -3.68 -3.56 -0.58
N PRO A 136 -4.11 -3.08 0.58
CA PRO A 136 -5.20 -3.68 1.33
C PRO A 136 -6.53 -3.33 0.64
N SER A 137 -7.19 -4.35 0.08
CA SER A 137 -8.44 -4.19 -0.67
C SER A 137 -9.67 -4.13 0.22
N LEU A 138 -10.83 -3.86 -0.39
CA LEU A 138 -12.13 -3.95 0.25
C LEU A 138 -12.28 -5.32 0.95
N GLY A 139 -12.86 -5.34 2.14
CA GLY A 139 -12.88 -6.51 3.02
C GLY A 139 -11.77 -6.54 4.07
N THR A 140 -10.77 -5.66 3.96
CA THR A 140 -9.74 -5.50 5.00
C THR A 140 -10.36 -5.03 6.30
N PHE A 141 -10.18 -5.81 7.36
CA PHE A 141 -10.67 -5.55 8.71
C PHE A 141 -12.19 -5.44 8.84
N ASP A 142 -12.96 -6.19 8.05
CA ASP A 142 -14.43 -6.16 8.10
C ASP A 142 -15.00 -6.44 9.50
N SER A 143 -14.36 -7.33 10.28
CA SER A 143 -14.79 -7.60 11.64
C SER A 143 -14.68 -6.36 12.54
N LEU A 144 -13.63 -5.55 12.37
CA LEU A 144 -13.48 -4.28 13.08
C LEU A 144 -14.54 -3.27 12.64
N TRP A 145 -14.71 -3.10 11.32
CA TRP A 145 -15.72 -2.14 10.79
C TRP A 145 -17.13 -2.48 11.24
N ASN A 146 -17.50 -3.75 11.21
CA ASN A 146 -18.79 -4.22 11.69
C ASN A 146 -18.97 -3.97 13.20
N ARG A 147 -17.90 -4.12 13.99
CA ARG A 147 -17.95 -3.84 15.43
C ARG A 147 -18.09 -2.34 15.71
N VAL A 148 -17.35 -1.51 14.96
CA VAL A 148 -17.42 -0.04 15.05
C VAL A 148 -18.80 0.47 14.64
N ASP A 149 -19.33 0.04 13.49
CA ASP A 149 -20.68 0.42 13.00
C ASP A 149 -21.77 0.05 14.01
N ARG A 150 -21.70 -1.16 14.58
CA ARG A 150 -22.62 -1.58 15.64
C ARG A 150 -22.52 -0.68 16.86
N GLY A 151 -21.31 -0.38 17.34
CA GLY A 151 -21.11 0.49 18.48
C GLY A 151 -21.59 1.93 18.27
N MET A 152 -21.44 2.45 17.06
CA MET A 152 -22.00 3.74 16.65
C MET A 152 -23.51 3.69 16.60
N THR A 153 -24.11 2.60 16.08
CA THR A 153 -25.57 2.40 16.05
C THR A 153 -26.17 2.40 17.45
N GLU A 154 -25.57 1.67 18.38
CA GLU A 154 -26.03 1.57 19.77
C GLU A 154 -26.01 2.91 20.51
N ARG A 155 -25.17 3.85 20.08
CA ARG A 155 -25.02 5.20 20.67
C ARG A 155 -25.73 6.30 19.89
N GLY A 156 -26.36 5.99 18.73
CA GLY A 156 -27.03 6.95 17.89
C GLY A 156 -26.10 7.90 17.14
N TYR A 157 -24.85 7.46 16.82
CA TYR A 157 -23.87 8.25 16.07
C TYR A 157 -24.09 8.11 14.56
N ASP A 158 -25.22 8.64 14.07
CA ASP A 158 -25.66 8.44 12.69
C ASP A 158 -24.78 9.18 11.67
N GLN A 159 -24.21 10.33 12.03
CA GLN A 159 -23.31 11.10 11.15
C GLN A 159 -21.97 10.40 11.01
N GLU A 160 -21.40 9.94 12.12
CA GLU A 160 -20.15 9.19 12.17
C GLU A 160 -20.26 7.86 11.40
N ARG A 161 -21.41 7.18 11.51
CA ARG A 161 -21.70 5.96 10.74
C ARG A 161 -21.72 6.22 9.25
N LYS A 162 -22.29 7.33 8.81
CA LYS A 162 -22.30 7.72 7.40
C LYS A 162 -20.88 7.98 6.90
N ALA A 163 -20.06 8.72 7.65
CA ALA A 163 -18.66 8.97 7.32
C ALA A 163 -17.86 7.67 7.26
N LEU A 164 -18.08 6.75 8.21
CA LEU A 164 -17.43 5.43 8.19
C LEU A 164 -17.81 4.61 6.95
N ALA A 165 -19.09 4.61 6.57
CA ALA A 165 -19.56 3.89 5.38
C ALA A 165 -18.92 4.45 4.10
N GLU A 166 -18.87 5.76 3.94
CA GLU A 166 -18.20 6.44 2.82
C GLU A 166 -16.70 6.06 2.75
N TYR A 167 -16.01 6.07 3.88
CA TYR A 167 -14.62 5.65 3.97
C TYR A 167 -14.42 4.17 3.56
N ILE A 168 -15.29 3.27 4.00
CA ILE A 168 -15.20 1.84 3.64
C ILE A 168 -15.43 1.64 2.14
N GLU A 169 -16.43 2.32 1.56
CA GLU A 169 -16.78 2.22 0.14
C GLU A 169 -15.70 2.79 -0.79
N GLU A 170 -14.91 3.74 -0.33
CA GLU A 170 -13.79 4.29 -1.10
C GLU A 170 -12.66 3.29 -1.35
N ARG A 171 -12.61 2.17 -0.61
CA ARG A 171 -11.52 1.21 -0.78
C ARG A 171 -11.66 0.44 -2.08
N PRO A 172 -10.58 0.29 -2.83
CA PRO A 172 -10.64 -0.44 -4.09
C PRO A 172 -10.82 -1.94 -3.83
N SER A 173 -11.73 -2.55 -4.57
CA SER A 173 -11.82 -4.01 -4.65
C SER A 173 -10.83 -4.58 -5.68
N ALA A 174 -10.53 -5.87 -5.59
CA ALA A 174 -9.73 -6.58 -6.58
C ALA A 174 -10.33 -6.48 -8.01
N ASP A 175 -11.66 -6.59 -8.12
CA ASP A 175 -12.36 -6.47 -9.40
C ASP A 175 -12.29 -5.05 -9.98
N GLN A 176 -12.37 -4.04 -9.15
CA GLN A 176 -12.23 -2.65 -9.57
C GLN A 176 -10.81 -2.36 -10.06
N ALA A 177 -9.80 -2.85 -9.35
CA ALA A 177 -8.40 -2.74 -9.76
C ALA A 177 -8.16 -3.42 -11.12
N ARG A 178 -8.73 -4.61 -11.33
CA ARG A 178 -8.67 -5.33 -12.61
C ARG A 178 -9.27 -4.53 -13.75
N ARG A 179 -10.49 -3.98 -13.56
CA ARG A 179 -11.16 -3.16 -14.57
C ARG A 179 -10.33 -1.93 -14.95
N TRP A 180 -9.79 -1.22 -13.98
CA TRP A 180 -8.97 -0.04 -14.24
C TRP A 180 -7.71 -0.33 -15.04
N LEU A 181 -7.01 -1.42 -14.76
CA LEU A 181 -5.85 -1.81 -15.57
C LEU A 181 -6.25 -2.14 -17.02
N GLN A 182 -7.40 -2.82 -17.21
CA GLN A 182 -7.92 -3.15 -18.54
C GLN A 182 -8.38 -1.89 -19.31
N GLU A 183 -9.07 -0.96 -18.64
CA GLU A 183 -9.50 0.31 -19.21
C GLU A 183 -8.33 1.21 -19.63
N LEU A 184 -7.19 1.11 -18.92
CA LEU A 184 -5.94 1.77 -19.28
C LEU A 184 -5.19 1.08 -20.44
N GLY A 185 -5.75 0.02 -21.01
CA GLY A 185 -5.17 -0.69 -22.14
C GLY A 185 -4.02 -1.61 -21.79
N LEU A 186 -3.85 -1.98 -20.52
CA LEU A 186 -2.86 -2.97 -20.13
C LEU A 186 -3.30 -4.37 -20.48
N GLU A 187 -2.36 -5.19 -20.93
CA GLU A 187 -2.53 -6.59 -21.27
C GLU A 187 -2.06 -7.50 -20.14
N GLN A 188 -2.39 -8.80 -20.22
CA GLN A 188 -1.99 -9.82 -19.25
C GLN A 188 -2.27 -9.37 -17.79
N VAL A 189 -3.44 -8.74 -17.60
CA VAL A 189 -3.85 -8.24 -16.31
C VAL A 189 -4.11 -9.38 -15.33
N GLU A 190 -3.34 -9.42 -14.27
CA GLU A 190 -3.48 -10.36 -13.17
C GLU A 190 -3.75 -9.63 -11.87
N VAL A 191 -4.76 -10.08 -11.13
CA VAL A 191 -5.08 -9.54 -9.79
C VAL A 191 -5.34 -10.73 -8.88
N THR A 192 -4.57 -10.81 -7.81
CA THR A 192 -4.68 -11.85 -6.77
C THR A 192 -5.02 -11.21 -5.44
N GLU A 193 -5.81 -11.92 -4.65
CA GLU A 193 -6.20 -11.51 -3.31
C GLU A 193 -6.07 -12.68 -2.34
N SER A 194 -5.62 -12.41 -1.13
CA SER A 194 -5.50 -13.41 -0.09
C SER A 194 -5.58 -12.79 1.30
N PRO A 195 -6.20 -13.45 2.28
CA PRO A 195 -6.23 -12.96 3.64
C PRO A 195 -4.84 -12.98 4.28
N LEU A 196 -4.54 -11.93 5.04
CA LEU A 196 -3.37 -11.81 5.90
C LEU A 196 -3.85 -11.53 7.31
N GLU A 197 -3.57 -12.43 8.24
CA GLU A 197 -3.86 -12.20 9.64
C GLU A 197 -2.96 -11.12 10.21
N VAL A 198 -3.56 -10.16 10.92
CA VAL A 198 -2.86 -9.09 11.61
C VAL A 198 -3.01 -9.31 13.11
N PRO A 199 -1.96 -9.78 13.78
CA PRO A 199 -2.02 -10.01 15.21
C PRO A 199 -2.16 -8.68 15.96
N THR A 200 -3.15 -8.60 16.81
CA THR A 200 -3.42 -7.43 17.65
C THR A 200 -3.46 -7.84 19.12
N GLY A 201 -3.03 -6.94 20.00
CA GLY A 201 -3.23 -7.10 21.43
C GLY A 201 -4.49 -6.38 21.91
N PRO A 202 -4.96 -6.63 23.13
CA PRO A 202 -6.13 -5.98 23.70
C PRO A 202 -5.85 -4.53 24.17
N GLY A 203 -6.92 -3.77 24.32
CA GLY A 203 -6.91 -2.44 24.94
C GLY A 203 -5.93 -1.49 24.25
N ARG A 204 -5.02 -0.91 25.04
CA ARG A 204 -4.04 0.07 24.55
C ARG A 204 -3.12 -0.48 23.45
N ALA A 205 -2.77 -1.77 23.51
CA ALA A 205 -1.96 -2.41 22.47
C ALA A 205 -2.65 -2.41 21.10
N PHE A 206 -3.99 -2.53 21.09
CA PHE A 206 -4.78 -2.37 19.87
C PHE A 206 -4.80 -0.90 19.40
N LEU A 207 -5.15 0.03 20.30
CA LEU A 207 -5.30 1.45 19.96
C LEU A 207 -4.00 2.11 19.49
N GLU A 208 -2.84 1.63 19.96
CA GLU A 208 -1.52 2.12 19.58
C GLU A 208 -0.82 1.22 18.56
N HIS A 209 -1.52 0.24 17.99
CA HIS A 209 -0.91 -0.72 17.08
C HIS A 209 -0.36 -0.01 15.82
N PRO A 210 0.94 -0.11 15.53
CA PRO A 210 1.61 0.73 14.53
C PRO A 210 1.11 0.52 13.09
N LEU A 211 0.47 -0.62 12.81
CA LEU A 211 -0.13 -0.91 11.50
C LEU A 211 -1.55 -0.37 11.37
N LEU A 212 -2.24 -0.18 12.48
CA LEU A 212 -3.61 0.33 12.50
C LEU A 212 -3.63 1.86 12.65
N ARG A 213 -2.68 2.41 13.39
CA ARG A 213 -2.44 3.88 13.44
C ARG A 213 -1.72 4.34 12.16
N GLY A 214 -1.95 5.57 11.76
CA GLY A 214 -1.43 6.10 10.49
C GLY A 214 -2.23 5.67 9.26
N GLY A 215 -3.45 5.17 9.48
CA GLY A 215 -4.38 4.79 8.42
C GLY A 215 -5.73 4.35 8.97
N PHE A 216 -5.86 3.09 9.35
CA PHE A 216 -7.18 2.51 9.63
C PHE A 216 -7.88 3.04 10.88
N LEU A 217 -7.19 3.13 12.02
CA LEU A 217 -7.80 3.66 13.24
C LEU A 217 -7.96 5.17 13.15
N ASP A 218 -6.99 5.87 12.57
CA ASP A 218 -7.05 7.31 12.41
C ASP A 218 -8.24 7.72 11.53
N ASP A 219 -8.55 6.96 10.47
CA ASP A 219 -9.76 7.17 9.66
C ASP A 219 -11.05 7.01 10.48
N ILE A 220 -11.10 6.13 11.51
CA ILE A 220 -12.25 6.05 12.42
C ILE A 220 -12.34 7.31 13.29
N TYR A 221 -11.19 7.76 13.84
CA TYR A 221 -11.17 9.00 14.64
C TYR A 221 -11.60 10.21 13.81
N GLU A 222 -11.24 10.26 12.52
CA GLU A 222 -11.65 11.32 11.59
C GLU A 222 -13.15 11.34 11.29
N CYS A 223 -13.89 10.24 11.55
CA CYS A 223 -15.34 10.25 11.45
C CYS A 223 -16.03 11.11 12.53
N PHE A 224 -15.33 11.46 13.60
CA PHE A 224 -15.86 12.24 14.71
C PHE A 224 -15.39 13.69 14.67
N GLU A 225 -16.32 14.64 14.85
CA GLU A 225 -15.96 16.04 15.05
C GLU A 225 -15.35 16.28 16.45
N ASP A 226 -15.85 15.55 17.46
CA ASP A 226 -15.33 15.59 18.83
C ASP A 226 -14.33 14.46 19.07
N GLN A 227 -13.05 14.82 19.15
CA GLN A 227 -11.97 13.86 19.37
C GLN A 227 -12.01 13.19 20.75
N ALA A 228 -12.52 13.85 21.78
CA ALA A 228 -12.66 13.24 23.09
C ALA A 228 -13.74 12.14 23.09
N LEU A 229 -14.82 12.37 22.35
CA LEU A 229 -15.87 11.37 22.13
C LEU A 229 -15.32 10.17 21.32
N ALA A 230 -14.50 10.44 20.30
CA ALA A 230 -13.85 9.39 19.52
C ALA A 230 -12.93 8.51 20.39
N GLU A 231 -12.13 9.12 21.26
CA GLU A 231 -11.24 8.40 22.18
C GLU A 231 -12.02 7.54 23.19
N GLU A 232 -13.09 8.07 23.79
CA GLU A 232 -13.96 7.31 24.70
C GLU A 232 -14.60 6.13 23.96
N PHE A 233 -15.12 6.37 22.76
CA PHE A 233 -15.74 5.35 21.94
C PHE A 233 -14.76 4.24 21.58
N MET A 234 -13.57 4.59 21.07
CA MET A 234 -12.55 3.62 20.66
C MET A 234 -11.94 2.87 21.85
N THR A 235 -11.88 3.49 23.02
CA THR A 235 -11.50 2.79 24.26
C THR A 235 -12.48 1.66 24.55
N GLY A 236 -13.80 1.92 24.48
CA GLY A 236 -14.82 0.88 24.65
C GLY A 236 -14.75 -0.21 23.57
N ILE A 237 -14.44 0.14 22.31
CA ILE A 237 -14.19 -0.85 21.25
C ILE A 237 -12.99 -1.74 21.59
N SER A 238 -11.91 -1.17 22.12
CA SER A 238 -10.69 -1.91 22.45
C SER A 238 -10.85 -2.91 23.60
N GLU A 239 -11.80 -2.67 24.49
CA GLU A 239 -12.14 -3.58 25.60
C GLU A 239 -12.87 -4.85 25.11
N ASP A 240 -13.52 -4.74 23.94
CA ASP A 240 -14.32 -5.82 23.34
C ASP A 240 -13.57 -6.54 22.19
N ILE A 241 -12.28 -6.34 22.10
CA ILE A 241 -11.46 -6.79 20.94
C ILE A 241 -11.54 -8.30 20.71
N GLU A 242 -11.71 -9.10 21.73
CA GLU A 242 -11.80 -10.57 21.63
C GLU A 242 -13.00 -11.03 20.78
N ASN A 243 -14.03 -10.19 20.66
CA ASN A 243 -15.24 -10.49 19.91
C ASN A 243 -15.13 -10.20 18.41
N PHE A 244 -14.06 -9.54 17.95
CA PHE A 244 -13.84 -9.24 16.54
C PHE A 244 -12.43 -9.55 16.00
N THR A 245 -11.58 -10.15 16.82
CA THR A 245 -10.28 -10.68 16.40
C THR A 245 -10.36 -12.19 16.10
N PRO A 246 -9.46 -12.76 15.28
CA PRO A 246 -8.34 -12.08 14.60
C PRO A 246 -8.78 -11.12 13.49
N LEU A 247 -7.99 -10.06 13.28
CA LEU A 247 -8.19 -9.16 12.14
C LEU A 247 -7.51 -9.73 10.91
N TYR A 248 -8.22 -9.65 9.77
CA TYR A 248 -7.67 -10.03 8.48
C TYR A 248 -7.62 -8.83 7.54
N ALA A 249 -6.45 -8.59 6.96
CA ALA A 249 -6.33 -7.71 5.80
C ALA A 249 -6.51 -8.52 4.53
N GLN A 250 -7.24 -8.00 3.55
CA GLN A 250 -7.28 -8.55 2.21
C GLN A 250 -6.07 -8.04 1.43
N ARG A 251 -5.03 -8.86 1.35
CA ARG A 251 -3.79 -8.53 0.65
C ARG A 251 -4.00 -8.71 -0.84
N CYS A 252 -4.12 -7.61 -1.57
CA CYS A 252 -4.28 -7.59 -3.01
C CYS A 252 -2.97 -7.22 -3.70
N ALA A 253 -2.63 -7.95 -4.77
CA ALA A 253 -1.59 -7.61 -5.73
C ALA A 253 -2.21 -7.53 -7.12
N MET A 254 -1.90 -6.45 -7.86
CA MET A 254 -2.34 -6.26 -9.23
C MET A 254 -1.15 -6.02 -10.15
N SER A 255 -1.19 -6.62 -11.34
CA SER A 255 -0.17 -6.42 -12.37
C SER A 255 -0.79 -6.31 -13.76
N GLY A 256 -0.07 -5.64 -14.65
CA GLY A 256 -0.43 -5.52 -16.05
C GLY A 256 0.76 -5.07 -16.90
N TRP A 257 0.69 -5.33 -18.18
CA TRP A 257 1.75 -5.05 -19.13
C TRP A 257 1.33 -4.00 -20.14
N MET A 258 2.19 -3.04 -20.39
CA MET A 258 2.03 -2.10 -21.51
C MET A 258 2.16 -2.89 -22.83
N PRO A 259 1.22 -2.76 -23.78
CA PRO A 259 1.35 -3.39 -25.10
C PRO A 259 2.70 -3.11 -25.76
N LYS A 260 3.21 -4.07 -26.50
CA LYS A 260 4.34 -3.83 -27.42
C LYS A 260 3.83 -3.20 -28.71
N PRO A 261 4.61 -2.36 -29.37
CA PRO A 261 4.22 -1.78 -30.66
C PRO A 261 3.97 -2.84 -31.71
#